data_df94bd4833d1984af72eb8d096d6c2b7
#
_entry.id   df94bd4833d1984af72eb8d096d6c2b7
#
_cell.length_a   1.000
_cell.length_b   1.000
_cell.length_c   1.000
_cell.angle_alpha   90.00
_cell.angle_beta   90.00
_cell.angle_gamma   90.00
#
_symmetry.space_group_name_H-M   'P 1'
#
loop_
_entity.id
_entity.type
_entity.pdbx_description
1 polymer ?
#
loop_
_entity_poly.entity_id
_entity_poly.type
_entity_poly.pdbx_seq_one_letter_code
_entity_poly.pdbx_strand_id
1 'polypeptide(L)'
;MTLHKPTFVRAALFSAMASSCATVWAADGLVVYNAQHEGLTKAWVEGFTKETGVKVTLRNGDDTEMANQIVQEDKASPADVFLTENSPSMVLVDGAGLFAPIAPTTLSQVAAPYRPAHGNWVGIAARSTVFVYNKDKLSQDKLPKSILDLADPSWKGRWAASPAGADFQAIVGGMLALKGEAATLEWLKGMKANFTAFRGNSAVLKAVNAGQVESGVIFHYYSFVDQAKTGENSKNTSLHYFKHKDPGALVSISGGGVLASSKHQEQAQAFIKWITGKQGQAVLKDGKSFEYAVGQGAESNPKLTPLAELDAPAVDASKLDSKKVVDLMTQAGLL
;
A
#
# COMPACT_ATOMS: atom_id res chain seq x y z
N MET A 1 -63.54 -15.53 -68.31
CA MET A 1 -62.40 -16.43 -68.06
C MET A 1 -61.22 -15.56 -67.73
N THR A 2 -61.06 -15.24 -66.42
CA THR A 2 -60.07 -14.28 -65.95
C THR A 2 -59.19 -14.98 -64.89
N LEU A 3 -57.92 -15.19 -65.26
CA LEU A 3 -56.88 -15.81 -64.44
C LEU A 3 -56.33 -14.84 -63.44
N HIS A 4 -56.48 -15.17 -62.16
CA HIS A 4 -55.82 -14.47 -61.04
C HIS A 4 -54.41 -15.06 -60.86
N LYS A 5 -53.37 -14.17 -60.81
CA LYS A 5 -52.00 -14.50 -60.43
C LYS A 5 -51.82 -14.23 -58.93
N PRO A 6 -51.19 -15.09 -58.16
CA PRO A 6 -50.88 -14.80 -56.77
C PRO A 6 -49.57 -13.99 -56.66
N THR A 7 -49.63 -12.93 -55.88
CA THR A 7 -48.48 -12.08 -55.51
C THR A 7 -47.74 -12.69 -54.32
N PHE A 8 -46.46 -13.08 -54.52
CA PHE A 8 -45.58 -13.51 -53.42
C PHE A 8 -44.96 -12.26 -52.76
N VAL A 9 -45.32 -12.10 -51.49
CA VAL A 9 -44.64 -11.11 -50.58
C VAL A 9 -43.39 -11.78 -50.01
N ARG A 10 -42.23 -11.28 -50.42
CA ARG A 10 -40.93 -11.64 -49.81
C ARG A 10 -40.77 -10.85 -48.52
N ALA A 11 -40.84 -11.47 -47.35
CA ALA A 11 -40.39 -10.90 -46.08
C ALA A 11 -38.86 -10.91 -46.02
N ALA A 12 -38.26 -9.75 -46.00
CA ALA A 12 -36.81 -9.59 -45.74
C ALA A 12 -36.56 -9.56 -44.27
N LEU A 13 -35.99 -10.65 -43.71
CA LEU A 13 -35.45 -10.66 -42.36
C LEU A 13 -34.13 -9.83 -42.35
N PHE A 14 -34.19 -8.67 -41.72
CA PHE A 14 -32.98 -7.92 -41.31
C PHE A 14 -32.42 -8.58 -40.03
N SER A 15 -31.34 -9.36 -40.16
CA SER A 15 -30.50 -9.81 -39.07
C SER A 15 -29.61 -8.64 -38.63
N ALA A 16 -29.91 -8.00 -37.50
CA ALA A 16 -29.07 -7.05 -36.88
C ALA A 16 -27.88 -7.81 -36.23
N MET A 17 -26.74 -7.83 -36.93
CA MET A 17 -25.45 -8.20 -36.32
C MET A 17 -25.04 -7.08 -35.37
N ALA A 18 -25.17 -7.33 -34.08
CA ALA A 18 -24.51 -6.53 -33.05
C ALA A 18 -22.99 -6.75 -33.16
N SER A 19 -22.29 -5.84 -33.86
CA SER A 19 -20.83 -5.76 -33.82
C SER A 19 -20.41 -5.34 -32.41
N SER A 20 -19.99 -6.29 -31.62
CA SER A 20 -19.19 -6.01 -30.41
C SER A 20 -17.86 -5.45 -30.90
N CYS A 21 -17.71 -4.13 -30.85
CA CYS A 21 -16.40 -3.46 -30.97
C CYS A 21 -15.54 -3.92 -29.77
N ALA A 22 -14.78 -4.99 -29.97
CA ALA A 22 -13.60 -5.22 -29.15
C ALA A 22 -12.62 -4.08 -29.46
N THR A 23 -12.44 -3.15 -28.53
CA THR A 23 -11.37 -2.15 -28.60
C THR A 23 -10.04 -2.90 -28.63
N VAL A 24 -9.44 -3.00 -29.83
CA VAL A 24 -8.06 -3.49 -30.00
C VAL A 24 -7.15 -2.39 -29.45
N TRP A 25 -6.60 -2.63 -28.27
CA TRP A 25 -5.68 -1.71 -27.63
C TRP A 25 -4.34 -1.75 -28.37
N ALA A 26 -3.75 -0.58 -28.61
CA ALA A 26 -2.52 -0.45 -29.39
C ALA A 26 -1.34 -1.22 -28.76
N ALA A 27 -0.34 -1.58 -29.59
CA ALA A 27 0.76 -2.50 -29.28
C ALA A 27 1.73 -2.05 -28.16
N ASP A 28 1.65 -0.80 -27.70
CA ASP A 28 2.49 -0.27 -26.63
C ASP A 28 1.79 -0.51 -25.29
N GLY A 29 2.45 -1.29 -24.41
CA GLY A 29 1.92 -1.64 -23.10
C GLY A 29 2.11 -0.52 -22.08
N LEU A 30 1.48 -0.66 -20.90
CA LEU A 30 1.66 0.25 -19.78
C LEU A 30 3.07 0.13 -19.19
N VAL A 31 3.64 1.26 -18.79
CA VAL A 31 4.83 1.34 -17.95
C VAL A 31 4.41 1.70 -16.53
N VAL A 32 4.67 0.80 -15.59
CA VAL A 32 4.34 1.00 -14.18
C VAL A 32 5.63 1.17 -13.38
N TYR A 33 5.79 2.34 -12.76
CA TYR A 33 6.79 2.52 -11.73
C TYR A 33 6.26 1.91 -10.44
N ASN A 34 6.93 0.86 -10.01
CA ASN A 34 6.45 -0.01 -8.94
C ASN A 34 7.37 0.04 -7.73
N ALA A 35 6.90 0.62 -6.66
CA ALA A 35 7.51 0.52 -5.34
C ALA A 35 6.68 -0.38 -4.39
N GLN A 36 5.60 -1.00 -4.88
CA GLN A 36 4.87 -2.02 -4.13
C GLN A 36 5.58 -3.38 -4.28
N HIS A 37 5.31 -4.33 -3.38
CA HIS A 37 5.90 -5.67 -3.39
C HIS A 37 5.79 -6.34 -4.75
N GLU A 38 6.94 -6.71 -5.33
CA GLU A 38 7.03 -7.27 -6.69
C GLU A 38 6.11 -8.47 -6.90
N GLY A 39 6.03 -9.39 -5.93
CA GLY A 39 5.20 -10.58 -6.03
C GLY A 39 3.70 -10.27 -6.09
N LEU A 40 3.25 -9.25 -5.35
CA LEU A 40 1.87 -8.78 -5.37
C LEU A 40 1.56 -8.09 -6.70
N THR A 41 2.41 -7.16 -7.10
CA THR A 41 2.21 -6.40 -8.35
C THR A 41 2.26 -7.31 -9.56
N LYS A 42 3.16 -8.30 -9.58
CA LYS A 42 3.21 -9.32 -10.63
C LYS A 42 1.90 -10.09 -10.75
N ALA A 43 1.30 -10.49 -9.63
CA ALA A 43 0.00 -11.17 -9.64
C ALA A 43 -1.13 -10.27 -10.18
N TRP A 44 -1.13 -8.98 -9.85
CA TRP A 44 -2.05 -8.01 -10.42
C TRP A 44 -1.86 -7.85 -11.92
N VAL A 45 -0.62 -7.72 -12.39
CA VAL A 45 -0.27 -7.60 -13.81
C VAL A 45 -0.70 -8.84 -14.59
N GLU A 46 -0.42 -10.03 -14.07
CA GLU A 46 -0.82 -11.30 -14.71
C GLU A 46 -2.34 -11.41 -14.84
N GLY A 47 -3.09 -11.07 -13.78
CA GLY A 47 -4.55 -11.08 -13.77
C GLY A 47 -5.14 -10.06 -14.75
N PHE A 48 -4.66 -8.82 -14.71
CA PHE A 48 -5.09 -7.74 -15.59
C PHE A 48 -4.79 -8.06 -17.07
N THR A 49 -3.56 -8.48 -17.38
CA THR A 49 -3.16 -8.83 -18.75
C THR A 49 -3.97 -10.01 -19.29
N LYS A 50 -4.25 -11.02 -18.46
CA LYS A 50 -5.09 -12.16 -18.84
C LYS A 50 -6.51 -11.73 -19.22
N GLU A 51 -7.08 -10.78 -18.50
CA GLU A 51 -8.46 -10.32 -18.72
C GLU A 51 -8.58 -9.33 -19.88
N THR A 52 -7.60 -8.43 -20.02
CA THR A 52 -7.70 -7.29 -20.96
C THR A 52 -6.84 -7.43 -22.21
N GLY A 53 -5.81 -8.29 -22.21
CA GLY A 53 -4.80 -8.37 -23.25
C GLY A 53 -3.75 -7.25 -23.19
N VAL A 54 -3.88 -6.27 -22.28
CA VAL A 54 -2.94 -5.15 -22.14
C VAL A 54 -1.64 -5.65 -21.51
N LYS A 55 -0.51 -5.41 -22.16
CA LYS A 55 0.81 -5.68 -21.60
C LYS A 55 1.16 -4.63 -20.56
N VAL A 56 1.85 -5.05 -19.50
CA VAL A 56 2.34 -4.15 -18.45
C VAL A 56 3.80 -4.45 -18.19
N THR A 57 4.63 -3.41 -18.25
CA THR A 57 6.04 -3.47 -17.90
C THR A 57 6.24 -2.85 -16.53
N LEU A 58 6.77 -3.63 -15.57
CA LEU A 58 7.11 -3.16 -14.24
C LEU A 58 8.55 -2.64 -14.20
N ARG A 59 8.72 -1.45 -13.66
CA ARG A 59 10.02 -0.90 -13.26
C ARG A 59 10.03 -0.79 -11.74
N ASN A 60 10.71 -1.73 -11.09
CA ASN A 60 10.74 -1.84 -9.63
C ASN A 60 11.78 -0.92 -9.00
N GLY A 61 11.47 -0.36 -7.84
CA GLY A 61 12.36 0.48 -7.06
C GLY A 61 11.79 0.77 -5.65
N ASP A 62 12.46 1.64 -4.91
CA ASP A 62 12.03 2.09 -3.59
C ASP A 62 10.98 3.21 -3.70
N ASP A 63 10.08 3.32 -2.72
CA ASP A 63 9.03 4.35 -2.64
C ASP A 63 9.58 5.78 -2.87
N THR A 64 10.60 6.14 -2.10
CA THR A 64 11.17 7.49 -2.12
C THR A 64 11.97 7.75 -3.39
N GLU A 65 12.74 6.76 -3.84
CA GLU A 65 13.53 6.84 -5.07
C GLU A 65 12.61 7.03 -6.30
N MET A 66 11.60 6.20 -6.44
CA MET A 66 10.65 6.26 -7.56
C MET A 66 9.85 7.57 -7.57
N ALA A 67 9.39 8.03 -6.40
CA ALA A 67 8.67 9.29 -6.30
C ALA A 67 9.56 10.49 -6.69
N ASN A 68 10.80 10.55 -6.20
CA ASN A 68 11.74 11.60 -6.58
C ASN A 68 12.09 11.54 -8.07
N GLN A 69 12.22 10.34 -8.64
CA GLN A 69 12.46 10.17 -10.07
C GLN A 69 11.29 10.73 -10.88
N ILE A 70 10.04 10.41 -10.52
CA ILE A 70 8.85 10.95 -11.19
C ILE A 70 8.83 12.49 -11.11
N VAL A 71 9.12 13.06 -9.94
CA VAL A 71 9.17 14.52 -9.76
C VAL A 71 10.27 15.16 -10.62
N GLN A 72 11.43 14.52 -10.77
CA GLN A 72 12.52 15.00 -11.63
C GLN A 72 12.21 14.86 -13.13
N GLU A 73 11.55 13.78 -13.52
CA GLU A 73 11.11 13.54 -14.90
C GLU A 73 9.97 14.48 -15.30
N ASP A 74 9.19 14.95 -14.33
CA ASP A 74 8.04 15.85 -14.53
C ASP A 74 7.11 15.33 -15.66
N LYS A 75 6.71 16.21 -16.57
CA LYS A 75 5.87 15.89 -17.74
C LYS A 75 6.53 14.97 -18.78
N ALA A 76 7.83 14.74 -18.66
CA ALA A 76 8.58 13.83 -19.51
C ALA A 76 8.66 12.40 -18.97
N SER A 77 8.06 12.13 -17.81
CA SER A 77 8.06 10.78 -17.26
C SER A 77 7.47 9.77 -18.23
N PRO A 78 8.16 8.64 -18.49
CA PRO A 78 7.64 7.57 -19.31
C PRO A 78 6.66 6.67 -18.56
N ALA A 79 6.46 6.88 -17.25
CA ALA A 79 5.54 6.09 -16.45
C ALA A 79 4.08 6.46 -16.74
N ASP A 80 3.23 5.45 -16.84
CA ASP A 80 1.78 5.60 -16.94
C ASP A 80 1.12 5.53 -15.55
N VAL A 81 1.65 4.66 -14.68
CA VAL A 81 1.12 4.38 -13.35
C VAL A 81 2.25 4.38 -12.33
N PHE A 82 1.98 4.89 -11.14
CA PHE A 82 2.83 4.77 -9.97
C PHE A 82 2.12 3.97 -8.87
N LEU A 83 2.78 2.93 -8.36
CA LEU A 83 2.31 2.11 -7.25
C LEU A 83 3.31 2.19 -6.10
N THR A 84 2.83 2.42 -4.88
CA THR A 84 3.68 2.55 -3.69
C THR A 84 3.31 1.56 -2.60
N GLU A 85 4.27 1.27 -1.74
CA GLU A 85 4.00 0.63 -0.46
C GLU A 85 3.36 1.58 0.55
N ASN A 86 3.78 2.86 0.55
CA ASN A 86 3.38 3.82 1.57
C ASN A 86 2.91 5.15 0.97
N SER A 87 1.93 5.78 1.61
CA SER A 87 1.29 7.02 1.15
C SER A 87 2.21 8.25 1.05
N PRO A 88 3.27 8.45 1.87
CA PRO A 88 4.10 9.66 1.77
C PRO A 88 4.68 9.91 0.37
N SER A 89 5.03 8.86 -0.36
CA SER A 89 5.53 8.97 -1.74
C SER A 89 4.43 9.36 -2.73
N MET A 90 3.19 8.91 -2.50
CA MET A 90 2.03 9.39 -3.27
C MET A 90 1.79 10.89 -3.04
N VAL A 91 1.88 11.33 -1.78
CA VAL A 91 1.69 12.75 -1.41
C VAL A 91 2.76 13.64 -2.07
N LEU A 92 4.01 13.17 -2.17
CA LEU A 92 5.08 13.90 -2.84
C LEU A 92 4.77 14.13 -4.33
N VAL A 93 4.38 13.08 -5.06
CA VAL A 93 4.06 13.16 -6.49
C VAL A 93 2.78 13.98 -6.72
N ASP A 94 1.79 13.82 -5.86
CA ASP A 94 0.52 14.58 -5.90
C ASP A 94 0.74 16.08 -5.63
N GLY A 95 1.56 16.40 -4.64
CA GLY A 95 1.94 17.77 -4.33
C GLY A 95 2.69 18.48 -5.46
N ALA A 96 3.37 17.73 -6.33
CA ALA A 96 3.96 18.22 -7.56
C ALA A 96 2.93 18.38 -8.72
N GLY A 97 1.67 17.97 -8.53
CA GLY A 97 0.62 18.06 -9.54
C GLY A 97 0.79 17.08 -10.72
N LEU A 98 1.44 15.94 -10.48
CA LEU A 98 1.82 15.00 -11.55
C LEU A 98 0.83 13.84 -11.74
N PHE A 99 -0.21 13.73 -10.91
CA PHE A 99 -1.28 12.75 -11.11
C PHE A 99 -2.45 13.31 -11.90
N ALA A 100 -3.03 12.47 -12.76
CA ALA A 100 -4.36 12.68 -13.31
C ALA A 100 -5.42 12.26 -12.27
N PRO A 101 -6.60 12.91 -12.24
CA PRO A 101 -7.70 12.49 -11.38
C PRO A 101 -8.10 11.03 -11.67
N ILE A 102 -8.31 10.27 -10.60
CA ILE A 102 -8.84 8.90 -10.70
C ILE A 102 -10.33 8.95 -10.99
N ALA A 103 -10.79 8.11 -11.91
CA ALA A 103 -12.19 8.05 -12.28
C ALA A 103 -13.12 7.83 -11.05
N PRO A 104 -14.24 8.57 -10.93
CA PRO A 104 -15.15 8.44 -9.78
C PRO A 104 -15.65 7.01 -9.54
N THR A 105 -15.84 6.23 -10.60
CA THR A 105 -16.22 4.80 -10.52
C THR A 105 -15.14 3.94 -9.88
N THR A 106 -13.86 4.27 -10.06
CA THR A 106 -12.72 3.62 -9.42
C THR A 106 -12.61 4.03 -7.95
N LEU A 107 -12.72 5.34 -7.68
CA LEU A 107 -12.72 5.87 -6.30
C LEU A 107 -13.83 5.23 -5.45
N SER A 108 -15.03 5.00 -6.01
CA SER A 108 -16.13 4.37 -5.31
C SER A 108 -15.90 2.90 -4.94
N GLN A 109 -14.92 2.24 -5.56
CA GLN A 109 -14.55 0.87 -5.22
C GLN A 109 -13.77 0.76 -3.91
N VAL A 110 -13.20 1.87 -3.41
CA VAL A 110 -12.37 1.88 -2.19
C VAL A 110 -13.08 2.63 -1.08
N ALA A 111 -13.07 2.07 0.12
CA ALA A 111 -13.69 2.70 1.28
C ALA A 111 -13.05 4.07 1.59
N ALA A 112 -13.88 5.03 2.02
CA ALA A 112 -13.46 6.42 2.22
C ALA A 112 -12.18 6.63 3.07
N PRO A 113 -11.92 5.85 4.15
CA PRO A 113 -10.69 6.00 4.94
C PRO A 113 -9.40 5.69 4.18
N TYR A 114 -9.48 4.98 3.05
CA TYR A 114 -8.33 4.50 2.27
C TYR A 114 -8.12 5.25 0.96
N ARG A 115 -8.65 6.45 0.84
CA ARG A 115 -8.48 7.31 -0.33
C ARG A 115 -8.41 8.78 0.07
N PRO A 116 -7.56 9.60 -0.60
CA PRO A 116 -7.58 11.04 -0.37
C PRO A 116 -8.89 11.66 -0.90
N ALA A 117 -9.34 12.73 -0.24
CA ALA A 117 -10.61 13.38 -0.58
C ALA A 117 -10.59 14.01 -1.99
N HIS A 118 -9.42 14.47 -2.46
CA HIS A 118 -9.27 15.10 -3.79
C HIS A 118 -9.22 14.11 -4.95
N GLY A 119 -9.01 12.79 -4.69
CA GLY A 119 -9.17 11.75 -5.70
C GLY A 119 -8.11 11.66 -6.80
N ASN A 120 -6.90 12.22 -6.60
CA ASN A 120 -5.81 12.13 -7.57
C ASN A 120 -5.06 10.80 -7.50
N TRP A 121 -5.21 10.07 -6.42
CA TRP A 121 -4.72 8.71 -6.25
C TRP A 121 -5.70 7.92 -5.35
N VAL A 122 -5.49 6.63 -5.20
CA VAL A 122 -6.39 5.75 -4.44
C VAL A 122 -5.60 4.69 -3.67
N GLY A 123 -6.10 4.27 -2.52
CA GLY A 123 -5.56 3.12 -1.80
C GLY A 123 -5.75 1.83 -2.57
N ILE A 124 -4.73 1.00 -2.62
CA ILE A 124 -4.73 -0.29 -3.31
C ILE A 124 -4.58 -1.48 -2.35
N ALA A 125 -3.93 -1.24 -1.21
CA ALA A 125 -3.75 -2.19 -0.12
C ALA A 125 -3.47 -1.41 1.18
N ALA A 126 -3.43 -2.10 2.32
CA ALA A 126 -3.02 -1.49 3.58
C ALA A 126 -2.20 -2.45 4.45
N ARG A 127 -1.49 -1.88 5.41
CA ARG A 127 -0.65 -2.63 6.36
C ARG A 127 -0.74 -2.03 7.75
N SER A 128 -0.70 -2.87 8.77
CA SER A 128 -0.78 -2.44 10.16
C SER A 128 0.59 -2.43 10.80
N THR A 129 0.91 -1.36 11.51
CA THR A 129 2.03 -1.34 12.45
C THR A 129 1.80 -2.35 13.56
N VAL A 130 2.86 -3.02 13.96
CA VAL A 130 2.86 -3.96 15.09
C VAL A 130 4.15 -3.83 15.89
N PHE A 131 4.04 -4.19 17.17
CA PHE A 131 5.17 -4.44 18.03
C PHE A 131 5.43 -5.95 18.02
N VAL A 132 6.48 -6.37 17.31
CA VAL A 132 6.92 -7.77 17.33
C VAL A 132 7.80 -8.01 18.55
N TYR A 133 7.59 -9.10 19.27
CA TYR A 133 8.36 -9.42 20.46
C TYR A 133 8.76 -10.90 20.51
N ASN A 134 9.88 -11.18 21.16
CA ASN A 134 10.33 -12.55 21.44
C ASN A 134 9.58 -13.09 22.67
N LYS A 135 8.86 -14.21 22.48
CA LYS A 135 8.00 -14.82 23.52
C LYS A 135 8.75 -15.31 24.76
N ASP A 136 10.04 -15.65 24.60
CA ASP A 136 10.87 -16.17 25.68
C ASP A 136 11.53 -15.05 26.49
N LYS A 137 11.58 -13.82 25.93
CA LYS A 137 12.25 -12.67 26.57
C LYS A 137 11.30 -11.63 27.14
N LEU A 138 10.11 -11.50 26.53
CA LEU A 138 9.14 -10.48 26.94
C LEU A 138 7.76 -11.10 27.10
N SER A 139 7.25 -11.08 28.33
CA SER A 139 5.91 -11.58 28.67
C SER A 139 4.82 -10.58 28.29
N GLN A 140 3.61 -11.08 28.07
CA GLN A 140 2.48 -10.26 27.59
C GLN A 140 2.07 -9.14 28.55
N ASP A 141 2.22 -9.33 29.86
CA ASP A 141 1.94 -8.34 30.89
C ASP A 141 2.92 -7.15 30.91
N LYS A 142 4.06 -7.30 30.23
CA LYS A 142 5.11 -6.27 30.11
C LYS A 142 5.14 -5.58 28.76
N LEU A 143 4.19 -5.88 27.87
CA LEU A 143 4.11 -5.21 26.56
C LEU A 143 3.75 -3.73 26.72
N PRO A 144 4.28 -2.85 25.84
CA PRO A 144 3.96 -1.43 25.88
C PRO A 144 2.48 -1.22 25.53
N LYS A 145 1.82 -0.30 26.22
CA LYS A 145 0.43 0.07 25.96
C LYS A 145 0.31 1.06 24.80
N SER A 146 1.36 1.84 24.57
CA SER A 146 1.49 2.84 23.53
C SER A 146 2.86 2.74 22.86
N ILE A 147 2.95 3.06 21.58
CA ILE A 147 4.25 3.25 20.89
C ILE A 147 5.05 4.39 21.56
N LEU A 148 4.37 5.32 22.23
CA LEU A 148 5.01 6.43 22.94
C LEU A 148 5.84 5.94 24.12
N ASP A 149 5.48 4.82 24.74
CA ASP A 149 6.21 4.24 25.88
C ASP A 149 7.65 3.86 25.48
N LEU A 150 7.91 3.60 24.20
CA LEU A 150 9.23 3.20 23.70
C LEU A 150 10.30 4.32 23.79
N ALA A 151 9.88 5.56 24.03
CA ALA A 151 10.77 6.68 24.32
C ALA A 151 11.22 6.72 25.81
N ASP A 152 10.54 5.97 26.70
CA ASP A 152 10.92 5.90 28.11
C ASP A 152 12.25 5.14 28.29
N PRO A 153 13.15 5.60 29.19
CA PRO A 153 14.43 4.95 29.45
C PRO A 153 14.37 3.47 29.86
N SER A 154 13.24 3.00 30.39
CA SER A 154 13.03 1.58 30.70
C SER A 154 13.05 0.66 29.48
N TRP A 155 12.90 1.22 28.27
CA TRP A 155 12.99 0.51 26.98
C TRP A 155 14.39 0.54 26.37
N LYS A 156 15.38 1.08 27.05
CA LYS A 156 16.74 1.19 26.50
C LYS A 156 17.36 -0.17 26.17
N GLY A 157 17.75 -0.34 24.89
CA GLY A 157 18.34 -1.59 24.37
C GLY A 157 17.37 -2.76 24.20
N ARG A 158 16.08 -2.55 24.43
CA ARG A 158 15.08 -3.63 24.42
C ARG A 158 14.28 -3.75 23.13
N TRP A 159 14.36 -2.76 22.25
CA TRP A 159 13.61 -2.78 21.00
C TRP A 159 14.42 -2.28 19.81
N ALA A 160 13.95 -2.61 18.61
CA ALA A 160 14.60 -2.31 17.34
C ALA A 160 13.64 -1.70 16.32
N ALA A 161 14.20 -0.96 15.36
CA ALA A 161 13.48 -0.44 14.19
C ALA A 161 14.43 -0.28 13.00
N SER A 162 13.87 0.03 11.82
CA SER A 162 14.59 0.39 10.60
C SER A 162 14.30 1.86 10.24
N PRO A 163 14.98 2.84 10.83
CA PRO A 163 14.61 4.26 10.70
C PRO A 163 14.73 4.79 9.26
N ALA A 164 15.71 4.33 8.49
CA ALA A 164 15.89 4.78 7.10
C ALA A 164 14.86 4.17 6.13
N GLY A 165 14.07 3.16 6.56
CA GLY A 165 13.07 2.53 5.71
C GLY A 165 11.79 3.34 5.57
N ALA A 166 11.17 3.30 4.40
CA ALA A 166 9.91 3.99 4.10
C ALA A 166 8.78 3.60 5.06
N ASP A 167 8.73 2.35 5.51
CA ASP A 167 7.75 1.85 6.49
C ASP A 167 7.84 2.61 7.83
N PHE A 168 9.05 2.78 8.36
CA PHE A 168 9.21 3.49 9.63
C PHE A 168 8.92 4.99 9.47
N GLN A 169 9.32 5.57 8.33
CA GLN A 169 8.99 6.96 8.00
C GLN A 169 7.47 7.17 7.90
N ALA A 170 6.73 6.20 7.35
CA ALA A 170 5.26 6.26 7.33
C ALA A 170 4.67 6.23 8.75
N ILE A 171 5.23 5.42 9.67
CA ILE A 171 4.82 5.40 11.09
C ILE A 171 5.07 6.77 11.74
N VAL A 172 6.25 7.37 11.50
CA VAL A 172 6.57 8.71 11.99
C VAL A 172 5.64 9.77 11.39
N GLY A 173 5.28 9.63 10.11
CA GLY A 173 4.30 10.49 9.45
C GLY A 173 2.93 10.42 10.10
N GLY A 174 2.47 9.23 10.44
CA GLY A 174 1.24 9.02 11.22
C GLY A 174 1.33 9.66 12.62
N MET A 175 2.46 9.49 13.31
CA MET A 175 2.74 10.15 14.59
C MET A 175 2.65 11.68 14.46
N LEU A 176 3.31 12.24 13.44
CA LEU A 176 3.30 13.68 13.15
C LEU A 176 1.88 14.21 12.93
N ALA A 177 1.08 13.51 12.13
CA ALA A 177 -0.30 13.89 11.86
C ALA A 177 -1.20 13.85 13.11
N LEU A 178 -0.94 12.93 14.04
CA LEU A 178 -1.75 12.71 15.25
C LEU A 178 -1.31 13.55 16.44
N LYS A 179 -0.02 13.82 16.59
CA LYS A 179 0.57 14.44 17.79
C LYS A 179 1.23 15.80 17.53
N GLY A 180 1.48 16.15 16.28
CA GLY A 180 2.19 17.38 15.89
C GLY A 180 3.71 17.29 16.02
N GLU A 181 4.39 18.32 15.54
CA GLU A 181 5.86 18.36 15.39
C GLU A 181 6.61 18.20 16.70
N ALA A 182 6.24 18.99 17.72
CA ALA A 182 6.96 19.02 18.98
C ALA A 182 6.95 17.65 19.70
N ALA A 183 5.78 17.03 19.80
CA ALA A 183 5.64 15.73 20.45
C ALA A 183 6.31 14.62 19.64
N THR A 184 6.26 14.68 18.30
CA THR A 184 6.95 13.73 17.43
C THR A 184 8.46 13.84 17.57
N LEU A 185 9.02 15.06 17.57
CA LEU A 185 10.45 15.26 17.75
C LEU A 185 10.95 14.78 19.11
N GLU A 186 10.18 15.04 20.17
CA GLU A 186 10.51 14.57 21.52
C GLU A 186 10.52 13.04 21.57
N TRP A 187 9.49 12.40 21.02
CA TRP A 187 9.44 10.92 20.92
C TRP A 187 10.63 10.37 20.13
N LEU A 188 10.97 10.96 18.97
CA LEU A 188 12.10 10.55 18.15
C LEU A 188 13.44 10.64 18.88
N LYS A 189 13.66 11.69 19.69
CA LYS A 189 14.86 11.83 20.52
C LYS A 189 14.91 10.77 21.63
N GLY A 190 13.80 10.52 22.30
CA GLY A 190 13.69 9.48 23.31
C GLY A 190 13.91 8.07 22.73
N MET A 191 13.25 7.77 21.60
CA MET A 191 13.46 6.49 20.95
C MET A 191 14.89 6.26 20.49
N LYS A 192 15.56 7.31 19.95
CA LYS A 192 16.96 7.22 19.53
C LYS A 192 17.89 6.79 20.66
N ALA A 193 17.63 7.24 21.86
CA ALA A 193 18.42 6.87 23.04
C ALA A 193 18.21 5.40 23.46
N ASN A 194 17.08 4.79 23.05
CA ASN A 194 16.60 3.52 23.55
C ASN A 194 16.66 2.37 22.53
N PHE A 195 16.56 2.63 21.21
CA PHE A 195 16.41 1.58 20.22
C PHE A 195 17.72 1.10 19.61
N THR A 196 17.66 -0.05 18.96
CA THR A 196 18.73 -0.58 18.10
C THR A 196 18.32 -0.47 16.63
N ALA A 197 19.15 0.20 15.83
CA ALA A 197 18.90 0.39 14.40
C ALA A 197 19.28 -0.86 13.58
N PHE A 198 18.39 -1.25 12.66
CA PHE A 198 18.66 -2.27 11.65
C PHE A 198 18.38 -1.72 10.24
N ARG A 199 18.94 -2.38 9.23
CA ARG A 199 18.63 -2.10 7.82
C ARG A 199 17.52 -3.07 7.37
N GLY A 200 16.27 -2.58 7.31
CA GLY A 200 15.09 -3.31 6.88
C GLY A 200 14.38 -4.08 8.01
N ASN A 201 13.06 -4.18 7.88
CA ASN A 201 12.18 -4.81 8.87
C ASN A 201 12.37 -6.34 8.96
N SER A 202 12.77 -7.00 7.87
CA SER A 202 13.15 -8.42 7.91
C SER A 202 14.34 -8.66 8.84
N ALA A 203 15.31 -7.73 8.87
CA ALA A 203 16.45 -7.82 9.80
C ALA A 203 16.00 -7.58 11.25
N VAL A 204 15.07 -6.66 11.49
CA VAL A 204 14.44 -6.47 12.81
C VAL A 204 13.75 -7.74 13.27
N LEU A 205 12.88 -8.35 12.45
CA LEU A 205 12.17 -9.59 12.76
C LEU A 205 13.16 -10.72 13.11
N LYS A 206 14.20 -10.91 12.30
CA LYS A 206 15.25 -11.91 12.52
C LYS A 206 16.00 -11.69 13.84
N ALA A 207 16.35 -10.45 14.17
CA ALA A 207 17.05 -10.10 15.39
C ALA A 207 16.18 -10.37 16.64
N VAL A 208 14.89 -10.03 16.57
CA VAL A 208 13.92 -10.32 17.63
C VAL A 208 13.76 -11.83 17.80
N ASN A 209 13.57 -12.57 16.71
CA ASN A 209 13.43 -14.03 16.74
C ASN A 209 14.65 -14.73 17.35
N ALA A 210 15.86 -14.23 17.04
CA ALA A 210 17.11 -14.75 17.58
C ALA A 210 17.37 -14.29 19.03
N GLY A 211 16.54 -13.40 19.60
CA GLY A 211 16.69 -12.85 20.93
C GLY A 211 17.88 -11.88 21.07
N GLN A 212 18.36 -11.31 19.98
CA GLN A 212 19.38 -10.24 20.02
C GLN A 212 18.82 -8.95 20.62
N VAL A 213 17.52 -8.68 20.38
CA VAL A 213 16.70 -7.67 21.06
C VAL A 213 15.39 -8.32 21.50
N GLU A 214 14.73 -7.76 22.51
CA GLU A 214 13.49 -8.34 23.01
C GLU A 214 12.31 -8.12 22.07
N SER A 215 12.34 -7.03 21.29
CA SER A 215 11.20 -6.56 20.50
C SER A 215 11.59 -5.65 19.35
N GLY A 216 10.61 -5.26 18.54
CA GLY A 216 10.79 -4.29 17.46
C GLY A 216 9.48 -3.73 16.93
N VAL A 217 9.57 -2.64 16.20
CA VAL A 217 8.43 -2.01 15.48
C VAL A 217 8.60 -2.29 14.00
N ILE A 218 7.63 -2.99 13.41
CA ILE A 218 7.57 -3.37 11.99
C ILE A 218 6.13 -3.32 11.50
N PHE A 219 5.89 -3.61 10.23
CA PHE A 219 4.54 -3.94 9.76
C PHE A 219 4.27 -5.45 9.89
N HIS A 220 3.00 -5.79 10.13
CA HIS A 220 2.54 -7.15 10.45
C HIS A 220 2.93 -8.19 9.40
N TYR A 221 2.86 -7.83 8.11
CA TYR A 221 3.04 -8.78 7.00
C TYR A 221 4.43 -9.45 6.99
N TYR A 222 5.47 -8.82 7.52
CA TYR A 222 6.80 -9.44 7.60
C TYR A 222 6.79 -10.78 8.33
N SER A 223 6.06 -10.85 9.45
CA SER A 223 5.90 -12.09 10.20
C SER A 223 5.09 -13.14 9.44
N PHE A 224 3.98 -12.76 8.84
CA PHE A 224 3.12 -13.68 8.08
C PHE A 224 3.80 -14.21 6.82
N VAL A 225 4.56 -13.37 6.11
CA VAL A 225 5.34 -13.78 4.93
C VAL A 225 6.43 -14.77 5.32
N ASP A 226 7.16 -14.53 6.42
CA ASP A 226 8.17 -15.46 6.91
C ASP A 226 7.54 -16.81 7.30
N GLN A 227 6.44 -16.79 8.06
CA GLN A 227 5.70 -17.99 8.47
C GLN A 227 5.16 -18.78 7.26
N ALA A 228 4.74 -18.10 6.20
CA ALA A 228 4.27 -18.75 4.98
C ALA A 228 5.39 -19.36 4.14
N LYS A 229 6.64 -18.92 4.33
CA LYS A 229 7.82 -19.47 3.67
C LYS A 229 8.43 -20.62 4.49
N THR A 230 9.06 -20.31 5.60
CA THR A 230 9.79 -21.26 6.44
C THR A 230 9.50 -21.11 7.93
N GLY A 231 9.10 -19.93 8.37
CA GLY A 231 8.90 -19.57 9.78
C GLY A 231 10.20 -19.45 10.60
N GLU A 232 11.37 -19.63 9.97
CA GLU A 232 12.65 -19.67 10.69
C GLU A 232 13.00 -18.36 11.40
N ASN A 233 12.56 -17.22 10.84
CA ASN A 233 12.83 -15.91 11.41
C ASN A 233 11.67 -15.35 12.25
N SER A 234 10.61 -16.13 12.51
CA SER A 234 9.44 -15.67 13.26
C SER A 234 8.91 -16.69 14.29
N LYS A 235 9.44 -17.91 14.36
CA LYS A 235 8.95 -19.00 15.23
C LYS A 235 8.93 -18.65 16.72
N ASN A 236 9.88 -17.85 17.18
CA ASN A 236 10.01 -17.43 18.58
C ASN A 236 9.34 -16.08 18.85
N THR A 237 8.68 -15.48 17.83
CA THR A 237 8.05 -14.17 17.95
C THR A 237 6.54 -14.24 18.06
N SER A 238 5.96 -13.17 18.57
CA SER A 238 4.53 -12.89 18.49
C SER A 238 4.31 -11.42 18.15
N LEU A 239 3.10 -11.10 17.70
CA LEU A 239 2.71 -9.74 17.34
C LEU A 239 1.80 -9.15 18.42
N HIS A 240 2.10 -7.93 18.83
CA HIS A 240 1.23 -7.11 19.65
C HIS A 240 0.71 -5.94 18.79
N TYR A 241 -0.61 -5.82 18.70
CA TYR A 241 -1.29 -4.72 18.05
C TYR A 241 -1.65 -3.67 19.10
N PHE A 242 -1.13 -2.47 18.95
CA PHE A 242 -1.59 -1.35 19.76
C PHE A 242 -3.09 -1.12 19.55
N LYS A 243 -3.75 -0.56 20.53
CA LYS A 243 -5.21 -0.32 20.55
C LYS A 243 -5.52 1.11 20.94
N HIS A 244 -6.82 1.43 21.04
CA HIS A 244 -7.32 2.72 21.52
C HIS A 244 -6.84 3.92 20.70
N LYS A 245 -6.79 3.73 19.36
CA LYS A 245 -6.34 4.77 18.41
C LYS A 245 -4.95 5.31 18.73
N ASP A 246 -4.12 4.47 19.32
CA ASP A 246 -2.71 4.77 19.58
C ASP A 246 -1.99 5.07 18.26
N PRO A 247 -1.02 6.00 18.22
CA PRO A 247 -0.21 6.20 17.02
C PRO A 247 0.48 4.92 16.52
N GLY A 248 0.80 3.98 17.43
CA GLY A 248 1.34 2.67 17.09
C GLY A 248 0.33 1.70 16.49
N ALA A 249 -0.97 2.02 16.47
CA ALA A 249 -1.99 1.27 15.75
C ALA A 249 -2.18 1.79 14.31
N LEU A 250 -1.25 2.57 13.78
CA LEU A 250 -1.33 3.13 12.43
C LEU A 250 -1.54 2.02 11.39
N VAL A 251 -2.54 2.24 10.54
CA VAL A 251 -2.72 1.52 9.29
C VAL A 251 -2.18 2.40 8.15
N SER A 252 -1.04 1.99 7.59
CA SER A 252 -0.46 2.65 6.42
C SER A 252 -1.16 2.16 5.16
N ILE A 253 -1.31 3.05 4.18
CA ILE A 253 -2.03 2.80 2.93
C ILE A 253 -1.03 2.77 1.78
N SER A 254 -1.07 1.70 1.01
CA SER A 254 -0.39 1.61 -0.29
C SER A 254 -1.20 2.38 -1.33
N GLY A 255 -0.54 3.16 -2.14
CA GLY A 255 -1.18 4.03 -3.12
C GLY A 255 -1.02 3.57 -4.56
N GLY A 256 -2.02 3.89 -5.39
CA GLY A 256 -1.95 3.77 -6.83
C GLY A 256 -2.47 5.04 -7.51
N GLY A 257 -1.70 5.59 -8.44
CA GLY A 257 -2.03 6.81 -9.17
C GLY A 257 -1.68 6.70 -10.65
N VAL A 258 -2.41 7.43 -11.48
CA VAL A 258 -2.15 7.54 -12.94
C VAL A 258 -1.40 8.84 -13.19
N LEU A 259 -0.26 8.77 -13.91
CA LEU A 259 0.52 9.97 -14.23
C LEU A 259 -0.24 10.83 -15.26
N ALA A 260 -0.29 12.15 -15.03
CA ALA A 260 -0.90 13.08 -15.96
C ALA A 260 -0.18 13.12 -17.33
N SER A 261 1.12 12.78 -17.36
CA SER A 261 1.94 12.66 -18.55
C SER A 261 1.67 11.40 -19.38
N SER A 262 0.96 10.40 -18.82
CA SER A 262 0.68 9.14 -19.51
C SER A 262 0.01 9.35 -20.84
N LYS A 263 0.52 8.67 -21.88
CA LYS A 263 -0.09 8.60 -23.21
C LYS A 263 -1.15 7.49 -23.31
N HIS A 264 -1.25 6.66 -22.27
CA HIS A 264 -2.14 5.49 -22.20
C HIS A 264 -3.18 5.67 -21.06
N GLN A 265 -3.75 6.89 -20.94
CA GLN A 265 -4.64 7.27 -19.84
C GLN A 265 -5.77 6.26 -19.61
N GLU A 266 -6.41 5.79 -20.66
CA GLU A 266 -7.53 4.85 -20.57
C GLU A 266 -7.08 3.50 -19.97
N GLN A 267 -5.95 2.94 -20.46
CA GLN A 267 -5.40 1.68 -19.96
C GLN A 267 -4.90 1.81 -18.53
N ALA A 268 -4.26 2.94 -18.19
CA ALA A 268 -3.75 3.22 -16.85
C ALA A 268 -4.91 3.33 -15.84
N GLN A 269 -5.98 4.04 -16.18
CA GLN A 269 -7.21 4.10 -15.37
C GLN A 269 -7.86 2.71 -15.23
N ALA A 270 -7.90 1.92 -16.31
CA ALA A 270 -8.42 0.57 -16.28
C ALA A 270 -7.60 -0.35 -15.37
N PHE A 271 -6.26 -0.19 -15.35
CA PHE A 271 -5.37 -0.97 -14.47
C PHE A 271 -5.63 -0.64 -12.99
N ILE A 272 -5.70 0.63 -12.61
CA ILE A 272 -6.04 1.04 -11.24
C ILE A 272 -7.45 0.56 -10.86
N LYS A 273 -8.42 0.68 -11.76
CA LYS A 273 -9.78 0.17 -11.55
C LYS A 273 -9.79 -1.35 -11.32
N TRP A 274 -8.98 -2.09 -12.06
CA TRP A 274 -8.87 -3.55 -11.90
C TRP A 274 -8.25 -3.93 -10.55
N ILE A 275 -7.15 -3.26 -10.14
CA ILE A 275 -6.49 -3.49 -8.85
C ILE A 275 -7.46 -3.24 -7.67
N THR A 276 -8.22 -2.15 -7.74
CA THR A 276 -9.16 -1.76 -6.67
C THR A 276 -10.49 -2.52 -6.73
N GLY A 277 -10.75 -3.21 -7.84
CA GLY A 277 -11.93 -4.02 -8.06
C GLY A 277 -11.86 -5.40 -7.41
N LYS A 278 -12.92 -6.17 -7.56
CA LYS A 278 -13.09 -7.49 -6.92
C LYS A 278 -11.93 -8.44 -7.22
N GLN A 279 -11.48 -8.50 -8.49
CA GLN A 279 -10.40 -9.41 -8.91
C GLN A 279 -9.05 -9.03 -8.31
N GLY A 280 -8.69 -7.74 -8.39
CA GLY A 280 -7.43 -7.24 -7.82
C GLY A 280 -7.38 -7.38 -6.31
N GLN A 281 -8.48 -7.12 -5.62
CA GLN A 281 -8.57 -7.27 -4.16
C GLN A 281 -8.60 -8.75 -3.72
N ALA A 282 -9.12 -9.66 -4.54
CA ALA A 282 -9.03 -11.10 -4.28
C ALA A 282 -7.57 -11.60 -4.27
N VAL A 283 -6.66 -10.98 -5.02
CA VAL A 283 -5.23 -11.28 -4.97
C VAL A 283 -4.65 -11.07 -3.57
N LEU A 284 -5.11 -10.03 -2.86
CA LEU A 284 -4.70 -9.77 -1.46
C LEU A 284 -5.25 -10.82 -0.50
N LYS A 285 -6.51 -11.24 -0.68
CA LYS A 285 -7.14 -12.26 0.15
C LYS A 285 -6.46 -13.63 0.00
N ASP A 286 -6.22 -14.04 -1.25
CA ASP A 286 -5.79 -15.40 -1.57
C ASP A 286 -4.28 -15.52 -1.70
N GLY A 287 -3.57 -14.40 -1.81
CA GLY A 287 -2.13 -14.32 -2.02
C GLY A 287 -1.30 -14.44 -0.75
N LYS A 288 0.01 -14.30 -0.92
CA LYS A 288 1.01 -14.42 0.14
C LYS A 288 1.68 -13.10 0.51
N SER A 289 1.12 -11.94 0.09
CA SER A 289 1.60 -10.63 0.51
C SER A 289 1.21 -10.33 1.96
N PHE A 290 0.08 -10.88 2.40
CA PHE A 290 -0.51 -10.63 3.72
C PHE A 290 -0.75 -9.15 4.00
N GLU A 291 -1.00 -8.37 2.94
CA GLU A 291 -1.52 -7.02 3.08
C GLU A 291 -3.05 -7.03 3.13
N TYR A 292 -3.63 -6.01 3.72
CA TYR A 292 -5.08 -5.88 3.82
C TYR A 292 -5.70 -5.40 2.53
N ALA A 293 -6.82 -6.00 2.16
CA ALA A 293 -7.69 -5.49 1.12
C ALA A 293 -8.42 -4.23 1.60
N VAL A 294 -8.51 -3.22 0.74
CA VAL A 294 -9.13 -1.91 1.03
C VAL A 294 -10.36 -1.62 0.14
N GLY A 295 -10.64 -2.52 -0.79
CA GLY A 295 -11.82 -2.46 -1.64
C GLY A 295 -13.10 -2.54 -0.82
N GLN A 296 -14.14 -1.85 -1.26
CA GLN A 296 -15.42 -1.84 -0.57
C GLN A 296 -16.05 -3.25 -0.60
N GLY A 297 -16.28 -3.81 0.59
CA GLY A 297 -16.77 -5.19 0.74
C GLY A 297 -15.74 -6.28 0.42
N ALA A 298 -14.48 -5.92 0.17
CA ALA A 298 -13.42 -6.90 0.00
C ALA A 298 -12.99 -7.51 1.34
N GLU A 299 -12.61 -8.77 1.29
CA GLU A 299 -12.09 -9.50 2.45
C GLU A 299 -10.57 -9.61 2.35
N SER A 300 -9.88 -9.44 3.47
CA SER A 300 -8.46 -9.70 3.59
C SER A 300 -8.17 -11.18 3.85
N ASN A 301 -6.88 -11.57 3.81
CA ASN A 301 -6.48 -12.94 4.13
C ASN A 301 -7.00 -13.34 5.52
N PRO A 302 -7.65 -14.51 5.67
CA PRO A 302 -8.31 -14.93 6.91
C PRO A 302 -7.34 -15.18 8.09
N LYS A 303 -6.04 -15.21 7.85
CA LYS A 303 -5.02 -15.29 8.92
C LYS A 303 -4.80 -13.93 9.60
N LEU A 304 -5.20 -12.83 8.98
CA LEU A 304 -5.00 -11.49 9.52
C LEU A 304 -6.10 -11.14 10.52
N THR A 305 -5.74 -10.37 11.55
CA THR A 305 -6.73 -9.69 12.39
C THR A 305 -7.54 -8.74 11.49
N PRO A 306 -8.88 -8.79 11.50
CA PRO A 306 -9.69 -7.91 10.65
C PRO A 306 -9.36 -6.42 10.85
N LEU A 307 -9.33 -5.63 9.77
CA LEU A 307 -9.04 -4.18 9.84
C LEU A 307 -9.92 -3.44 10.86
N ALA A 308 -11.20 -3.81 10.96
CA ALA A 308 -12.14 -3.20 11.90
C ALA A 308 -11.77 -3.45 13.37
N GLU A 309 -11.01 -4.51 13.66
CA GLU A 309 -10.59 -4.88 15.01
C GLU A 309 -9.24 -4.25 15.40
N LEU A 310 -8.53 -3.61 14.47
CA LEU A 310 -7.23 -2.98 14.76
C LEU A 310 -7.37 -1.74 15.63
N ASP A 311 -8.55 -1.12 15.68
CA ASP A 311 -8.83 0.13 16.41
C ASP A 311 -7.83 1.24 16.06
N ALA A 312 -7.54 1.36 14.75
CA ALA A 312 -6.57 2.29 14.20
C ALA A 312 -7.05 3.75 14.32
N PRO A 313 -6.12 4.69 14.56
CA PRO A 313 -6.44 6.11 14.49
C PRO A 313 -6.80 6.51 13.06
N ALA A 314 -7.70 7.47 12.92
CA ALA A 314 -8.00 8.08 11.64
C ALA A 314 -6.85 9.02 11.25
N VAL A 315 -6.12 8.67 10.20
CA VAL A 315 -5.07 9.51 9.62
C VAL A 315 -5.45 9.81 8.17
N ASP A 316 -5.48 11.08 7.82
CA ASP A 316 -5.66 11.50 6.44
C ASP A 316 -4.35 11.29 5.68
N ALA A 317 -4.31 10.26 4.84
CA ALA A 317 -3.11 9.89 4.10
C ALA A 317 -2.59 11.00 3.17
N SER A 318 -3.45 11.92 2.73
CA SER A 318 -3.08 13.07 1.89
C SER A 318 -2.31 14.16 2.64
N LYS A 319 -2.24 14.08 3.96
CA LYS A 319 -1.55 15.05 4.83
C LYS A 319 -0.22 14.52 5.38
N LEU A 320 0.24 13.36 4.90
CA LEU A 320 1.51 12.77 5.33
C LEU A 320 2.68 13.50 4.64
N ASP A 321 3.29 14.45 5.35
CA ASP A 321 4.40 15.26 4.87
C ASP A 321 5.74 14.52 5.02
N SER A 322 6.18 13.85 3.96
CA SER A 322 7.43 13.09 3.94
C SER A 322 8.66 13.97 4.17
N LYS A 323 8.66 15.21 3.66
CA LYS A 323 9.77 16.15 3.87
C LYS A 323 9.90 16.52 5.35
N LYS A 324 8.79 16.87 5.99
CA LYS A 324 8.77 17.19 7.42
C LYS A 324 9.19 15.99 8.27
N VAL A 325 8.79 14.78 7.91
CA VAL A 325 9.23 13.54 8.58
C VAL A 325 10.75 13.41 8.53
N VAL A 326 11.35 13.54 7.33
CA VAL A 326 12.80 13.48 7.15
C VAL A 326 13.51 14.58 7.95
N ASP A 327 12.99 15.82 7.94
CA ASP A 327 13.54 16.94 8.70
C ASP A 327 13.55 16.64 10.21
N LEU A 328 12.45 16.13 10.78
CA LEU A 328 12.36 15.78 12.21
C LEU A 328 13.27 14.60 12.58
N MET A 329 13.33 13.58 11.73
CA MET A 329 14.20 12.43 11.95
C MET A 329 15.67 12.80 11.88
N THR A 330 16.06 13.72 10.98
CA THR A 330 17.42 14.30 10.88
C THR A 330 17.74 15.11 12.13
N GLN A 331 16.82 15.98 12.59
CA GLN A 331 16.99 16.74 13.84
C GLN A 331 17.15 15.83 15.06
N ALA A 332 16.47 14.70 15.08
CA ALA A 332 16.64 13.68 16.12
C ALA A 332 17.92 12.85 15.94
N GLY A 333 18.63 12.99 14.80
CA GLY A 333 19.85 12.24 14.46
C GLY A 333 19.60 10.77 14.14
N LEU A 334 18.45 10.44 13.53
CA LEU A 334 18.07 9.10 13.09
C LEU A 334 18.41 8.84 11.62
N LEU A 335 18.54 9.94 10.83
CA LEU A 335 18.98 9.96 9.44
C LEU A 335 20.23 10.80 9.27
#